data_9fe38971a0b22ffccea51ae257dbd304
#
_entry.id   9fe38971a0b22ffccea51ae257dbd304
#
_cell.length_a   1.000
_cell.length_b   1.000
_cell.length_c   1.000
_cell.angle_alpha   90.00
_cell.angle_beta   90.00
_cell.angle_gamma   90.00
#
_symmetry.space_group_name_H-M   'P 1'
#
loop_
_entity.id
_entity.type
_entity.pdbx_description
1 polymer ?
#
loop_
_entity_poly.entity_id
_entity_poly.type
_entity_poly.pdbx_seq_one_letter_code
_entity_poly.pdbx_strand_id
1 'polypeptide(L)'
;MISKICVRIYKKVIVTIRKYPTRITIYDRIGKGKTNPAGVGRTGKENRGKAKEMENCMLCPRECGVNRKKGEMGVCGQTAAIKAARAALHMWEEPCISGQNGSGTVFFSGCNLGCIFCQNHNIATGKAGIEISIERLAEIFLELQEKGANNINLVTAGHFVPQVVGALKMAKQQGLYLPVVYNTSSYEKVETLRLLEGYVDIYLPDLKYVDSAISSRYSHAADYFTCASAAIAEMVRQVGEPEFVFERAAGKEGSSVEFLADEKKKILEQQNNMIFDAAEYQERSEAGESLLMKKGVIVRHLVMPDCVEDSKRVISYLLKTYGGQIFISIMNQYTPLPQCREYPELSRRVTEAEYDAVVDYAIELGIENGFIQEGDVAEESFIPEFDGEGIVRKDVDR
;
A
#
# COMPACT_ATOMS: atom_id res chain seq x y z
N MET A 1 -10.69 16.28 -17.74
CA MET A 1 -11.71 15.62 -16.88
C MET A 1 -11.08 15.09 -15.58
N ILE A 2 -9.94 14.42 -15.64
CA ILE A 2 -9.22 13.80 -14.50
C ILE A 2 -8.88 14.82 -13.39
N SER A 3 -8.44 16.03 -13.71
CA SER A 3 -8.10 17.07 -12.73
C SER A 3 -9.28 17.58 -11.89
N LYS A 4 -10.52 17.50 -12.43
CA LYS A 4 -11.71 17.97 -11.70
C LYS A 4 -12.21 16.98 -10.64
N ILE A 5 -12.03 15.68 -10.85
CA ILE A 5 -12.45 14.64 -9.91
C ILE A 5 -11.49 14.62 -8.72
N CYS A 6 -10.18 14.62 -8.96
CA CYS A 6 -9.18 14.71 -7.88
C CYS A 6 -9.34 15.97 -7.00
N VAL A 7 -9.60 17.14 -7.61
CA VAL A 7 -9.78 18.40 -6.86
C VAL A 7 -11.03 18.39 -5.98
N ARG A 8 -12.11 17.70 -6.38
CA ARG A 8 -13.33 17.59 -5.56
C ARG A 8 -13.14 16.70 -4.33
N ILE A 9 -12.46 15.57 -4.48
CA ILE A 9 -12.13 14.66 -3.37
C ILE A 9 -11.30 15.40 -2.31
N TYR A 10 -10.29 16.14 -2.72
CA TYR A 10 -9.46 16.95 -1.83
C TYR A 10 -10.25 18.04 -1.07
N LYS A 11 -11.20 18.69 -1.70
CA LYS A 11 -11.97 19.77 -1.04
C LYS A 11 -12.83 19.29 0.13
N LYS A 12 -13.36 18.07 0.12
CA LYS A 12 -14.15 17.53 1.23
C LYS A 12 -13.28 17.00 2.37
N VAL A 13 -12.20 16.30 2.08
CA VAL A 13 -11.29 15.73 3.08
C VAL A 13 -10.56 16.82 3.87
N ILE A 14 -10.09 17.89 3.20
CA ILE A 14 -9.39 19.01 3.86
C ILE A 14 -10.32 19.85 4.74
N VAL A 15 -11.61 19.97 4.43
CA VAL A 15 -12.58 20.71 5.25
C VAL A 15 -12.81 20.05 6.62
N THR A 16 -12.61 18.73 6.73
CA THR A 16 -12.81 18.00 8.00
C THR A 16 -11.64 18.17 8.98
N ILE A 17 -10.43 18.48 8.54
CA ILE A 17 -9.23 18.69 9.39
C ILE A 17 -9.35 19.96 10.29
N ARG A 18 -10.34 20.81 10.09
CA ARG A 18 -10.41 22.15 10.69
C ARG A 18 -10.95 22.27 12.14
N LYS A 19 -11.35 21.22 12.85
CA LYS A 19 -12.19 21.45 14.05
C LYS A 19 -11.57 21.41 15.43
N TYR A 20 -10.34 20.90 15.63
CA TYR A 20 -9.77 20.92 16.99
C TYR A 20 -8.24 21.16 17.02
N PRO A 21 -7.75 22.10 17.86
CA PRO A 21 -6.32 22.25 18.12
C PRO A 21 -5.90 21.20 19.16
N THR A 22 -5.25 20.15 18.76
CA THR A 22 -4.60 19.22 19.67
C THR A 22 -3.32 19.86 20.22
N ARG A 23 -3.30 20.18 21.53
CA ARG A 23 -2.08 20.52 22.27
C ARG A 23 -1.23 19.26 22.37
N ILE A 24 -0.12 19.23 21.68
CA ILE A 24 0.92 18.23 21.86
C ILE A 24 1.85 18.72 22.97
N THR A 25 1.89 18.00 24.09
CA THR A 25 2.87 18.25 25.15
C THR A 25 4.15 17.50 24.81
N ILE A 26 5.22 18.26 24.53
CA ILE A 26 6.56 17.73 24.28
C ILE A 26 7.15 17.30 25.61
N TYR A 27 7.47 16.02 25.80
CA TYR A 27 8.35 15.55 26.84
C TYR A 27 9.78 15.47 26.30
N ASP A 28 10.57 16.46 26.74
CA ASP A 28 12.02 16.50 26.53
C ASP A 28 12.66 15.43 27.44
N ARG A 29 13.28 14.41 26.87
CA ARG A 29 14.20 13.52 27.61
C ARG A 29 15.56 13.54 26.93
N ILE A 30 16.39 14.47 27.38
CA ILE A 30 17.84 14.45 27.18
C ILE A 30 18.40 13.27 27.97
N GLY A 31 18.89 12.27 27.28
CA GLY A 31 19.66 11.15 27.84
C GLY A 31 20.94 10.95 27.04
N LYS A 32 22.05 11.51 27.56
CA LYS A 32 23.40 11.25 27.06
C LYS A 32 23.75 9.77 27.24
N GLY A 33 24.12 9.07 26.17
CA GLY A 33 24.57 7.69 26.17
C GLY A 33 25.54 7.37 25.04
N LYS A 34 26.80 7.32 25.41
CA LYS A 34 28.04 6.89 24.76
C LYS A 34 27.92 6.03 23.50
N THR A 35 28.59 6.49 22.46
CA THR A 35 29.01 5.73 21.27
C THR A 35 29.95 4.57 21.64
N ASN A 36 29.69 3.41 21.06
CA ASN A 36 30.69 2.35 20.94
C ASN A 36 30.61 1.73 19.53
N PRO A 37 31.67 1.76 18.75
CA PRO A 37 31.70 1.15 17.44
C PRO A 37 32.30 -0.25 17.52
N ALA A 38 31.53 -1.31 17.37
CA ALA A 38 32.05 -2.62 16.97
C ALA A 38 30.90 -3.59 16.65
N GLY A 39 30.94 -4.23 15.49
CA GLY A 39 30.08 -5.37 15.24
C GLY A 39 29.88 -5.74 13.80
N VAL A 40 30.96 -5.90 13.06
CA VAL A 40 30.97 -6.72 11.82
C VAL A 40 30.77 -8.18 12.23
N GLY A 41 29.75 -8.86 11.65
CA GLY A 41 29.71 -10.32 11.69
C GLY A 41 28.38 -10.95 12.10
N ARG A 42 27.32 -10.87 11.27
CA ARG A 42 26.15 -11.75 11.36
C ARG A 42 25.53 -12.10 9.99
N THR A 43 26.32 -12.34 8.96
CA THR A 43 25.81 -12.67 7.63
C THR A 43 25.50 -14.15 7.37
N GLY A 44 25.95 -15.05 8.23
CA GLY A 44 25.82 -16.50 8.00
C GLY A 44 24.57 -17.17 8.59
N LYS A 45 23.95 -16.59 9.65
CA LYS A 45 22.77 -17.18 10.28
C LYS A 45 21.44 -16.70 9.68
N GLU A 46 21.37 -15.43 9.21
CA GLU A 46 20.18 -14.88 8.58
C GLU A 46 19.80 -15.57 7.27
N ASN A 47 20.81 -15.91 6.42
CA ASN A 47 20.55 -16.61 5.16
C ASN A 47 20.07 -18.07 5.34
N ARG A 48 20.48 -18.74 6.41
CA ARG A 48 20.02 -20.13 6.66
C ARG A 48 18.58 -20.20 7.16
N GLY A 49 18.09 -19.20 7.90
CA GLY A 49 16.69 -19.09 8.33
C GLY A 49 15.74 -18.89 7.14
N LYS A 50 16.04 -17.89 6.29
CA LYS A 50 15.25 -17.56 5.09
C LYS A 50 15.15 -18.71 4.07
N ALA A 51 16.21 -19.53 3.97
CA ALA A 51 16.22 -20.72 3.12
C ALA A 51 15.25 -21.80 3.62
N LYS A 52 15.06 -21.93 4.91
CA LYS A 52 14.22 -22.95 5.53
C LYS A 52 12.72 -22.62 5.42
N GLU A 53 12.36 -21.32 5.38
CA GLU A 53 10.99 -20.84 5.28
C GLU A 53 10.32 -21.22 3.95
N MET A 54 11.08 -21.42 2.87
CA MET A 54 10.55 -21.85 1.55
C MET A 54 10.50 -23.36 1.36
N GLU A 55 11.12 -24.14 2.25
CA GLU A 55 11.09 -25.61 2.24
C GLU A 55 9.87 -26.17 2.98
N ASN A 56 9.28 -25.37 3.85
CA ASN A 56 8.03 -25.64 4.58
C ASN A 56 7.32 -24.28 4.72
N CYS A 57 6.54 -23.91 3.70
CA CYS A 57 6.02 -22.55 3.58
C CYS A 57 5.01 -22.20 4.67
N MET A 58 5.40 -21.25 5.54
CA MET A 58 4.60 -20.72 6.65
C MET A 58 4.52 -19.18 6.59
N LEU A 59 4.72 -18.56 5.41
CA LEU A 59 4.84 -17.10 5.26
C LEU A 59 3.52 -16.34 5.47
N CYS A 60 2.38 -16.99 5.29
CA CYS A 60 1.08 -16.34 5.42
C CYS A 60 0.13 -17.18 6.29
N PRO A 61 -1.05 -16.67 6.69
CA PRO A 61 -1.99 -17.41 7.52
C PRO A 61 -2.49 -18.73 6.93
N ARG A 62 -2.30 -18.98 5.64
CA ARG A 62 -2.64 -20.27 5.01
C ARG A 62 -1.76 -21.43 5.47
N GLU A 63 -0.55 -21.16 5.92
CA GLU A 63 0.40 -22.14 6.49
C GLU A 63 0.44 -23.47 5.74
N CYS A 64 0.48 -23.41 4.40
CA CYS A 64 0.28 -24.56 3.53
C CYS A 64 1.40 -25.62 3.58
N GLY A 65 2.57 -25.32 4.18
CA GLY A 65 3.65 -26.27 4.43
C GLY A 65 4.37 -26.82 3.19
N VAL A 66 4.05 -26.35 1.99
CA VAL A 66 4.62 -26.84 0.73
C VAL A 66 6.09 -26.47 0.59
N ASN A 67 6.86 -27.28 -0.14
CA ASN A 67 8.25 -27.00 -0.48
C ASN A 67 8.33 -26.20 -1.78
N ARG A 68 8.24 -24.88 -1.67
CA ARG A 68 8.26 -23.97 -2.82
C ARG A 68 9.57 -24.00 -3.60
N LYS A 69 10.70 -24.34 -2.95
CA LYS A 69 12.01 -24.48 -3.62
C LYS A 69 12.06 -25.70 -4.56
N LYS A 70 11.28 -26.75 -4.26
CA LYS A 70 11.15 -27.92 -5.14
C LYS A 70 10.08 -27.73 -6.22
N GLY A 71 9.52 -26.54 -6.37
CA GLY A 71 8.49 -26.23 -7.35
C GLY A 71 7.07 -26.55 -6.89
N GLU A 72 6.87 -26.91 -5.60
CA GLU A 72 5.52 -27.08 -5.07
C GLU A 72 4.84 -25.69 -4.93
N MET A 73 3.57 -25.61 -5.29
CA MET A 73 2.76 -24.41 -5.20
C MET A 73 1.84 -24.47 -4.00
N GLY A 74 1.84 -23.40 -3.19
CA GLY A 74 0.89 -23.23 -2.10
C GLY A 74 -0.46 -22.68 -2.57
N VAL A 75 -1.33 -22.31 -1.61
CA VAL A 75 -2.64 -21.70 -1.88
C VAL A 75 -2.52 -20.45 -2.75
N CYS A 76 -1.44 -19.69 -2.62
CA CYS A 76 -1.16 -18.50 -3.46
C CYS A 76 -0.84 -18.84 -4.94
N GLY A 77 -0.74 -20.10 -5.33
CA GLY A 77 -0.39 -20.50 -6.69
C GLY A 77 1.05 -20.22 -7.10
N GLN A 78 2.00 -20.04 -6.14
CA GLN A 78 3.37 -19.65 -6.43
C GLN A 78 4.41 -20.62 -5.88
N THR A 79 5.50 -20.77 -6.66
CA THR A 79 6.75 -21.43 -6.25
C THR A 79 7.65 -20.44 -5.50
N ALA A 80 8.92 -20.79 -5.27
CA ALA A 80 9.92 -19.87 -4.68
C ALA A 80 10.42 -18.78 -5.67
N ALA A 81 10.24 -18.96 -6.98
CA ALA A 81 10.59 -17.95 -7.98
C ALA A 81 9.64 -16.74 -7.91
N ILE A 82 10.21 -15.54 -7.96
CA ILE A 82 9.40 -14.33 -8.00
C ILE A 82 8.68 -14.27 -9.33
N LYS A 83 7.37 -14.02 -9.30
CA LYS A 83 6.58 -13.83 -10.52
C LYS A 83 5.84 -12.51 -10.46
N ALA A 84 6.12 -11.64 -11.43
CA ALA A 84 5.51 -10.32 -11.56
C ALA A 84 4.80 -10.18 -12.91
N ALA A 85 3.71 -9.42 -12.93
CA ALA A 85 2.85 -9.31 -14.10
C ALA A 85 2.98 -7.95 -14.81
N ARG A 86 3.38 -6.90 -14.08
CA ARG A 86 3.55 -5.54 -14.61
C ARG A 86 4.42 -4.71 -13.67
N ALA A 87 5.23 -3.80 -14.24
CA ALA A 87 5.97 -2.78 -13.51
C ALA A 87 5.92 -1.45 -14.27
N ALA A 88 5.06 -0.52 -13.83
CA ALA A 88 4.82 0.74 -14.53
C ALA A 88 4.37 1.84 -13.56
N LEU A 89 4.36 3.09 -14.04
CA LEU A 89 3.72 4.19 -13.32
C LEU A 89 2.20 3.99 -13.29
N HIS A 90 1.63 4.05 -12.09
CA HIS A 90 0.21 3.89 -11.83
C HIS A 90 -0.37 5.16 -11.22
N MET A 91 -1.45 5.69 -11.81
CA MET A 91 -1.99 7.02 -11.47
C MET A 91 -3.22 6.95 -10.55
N TRP A 92 -3.65 5.76 -10.15
CA TRP A 92 -4.95 5.52 -9.54
C TRP A 92 -4.91 5.06 -8.08
N GLU A 93 -3.77 5.19 -7.41
CA GLU A 93 -3.70 5.05 -5.95
C GLU A 93 -4.23 6.34 -5.29
N GLU A 94 -4.30 6.36 -3.97
CA GLU A 94 -4.68 7.55 -3.22
C GLU A 94 -3.85 8.76 -3.68
N PRO A 95 -4.45 9.96 -3.72
CA PRO A 95 -3.80 11.15 -4.28
C PRO A 95 -2.42 11.45 -3.70
N CYS A 96 -2.23 11.21 -2.39
CA CYS A 96 -0.94 11.40 -1.72
C CYS A 96 0.09 10.29 -2.02
N ILE A 97 -0.31 9.23 -2.72
CA ILE A 97 0.56 8.14 -3.19
C ILE A 97 0.93 8.36 -4.65
N SER A 98 -0.07 8.54 -5.53
CA SER A 98 0.16 8.75 -6.96
C SER A 98 0.71 10.13 -7.28
N GLY A 99 0.22 11.18 -6.62
CA GLY A 99 0.56 12.56 -6.97
C GLY A 99 0.37 12.85 -8.45
N GLN A 100 1.24 13.68 -9.04
CA GLN A 100 1.20 13.99 -10.47
C GLN A 100 2.07 13.04 -11.33
N ASN A 101 3.10 12.44 -10.74
CA ASN A 101 4.06 11.61 -11.49
C ASN A 101 3.68 10.12 -11.49
N GLY A 102 2.76 9.70 -10.62
CA GLY A 102 2.34 8.31 -10.45
C GLY A 102 3.18 7.53 -9.45
N SER A 103 2.61 6.43 -9.02
CA SER A 103 3.23 5.42 -8.16
C SER A 103 3.99 4.41 -9.02
N GLY A 104 5.25 4.12 -8.72
CA GLY A 104 6.05 3.09 -9.38
C GLY A 104 5.62 1.69 -8.94
N THR A 105 4.60 1.16 -9.57
CA THR A 105 3.88 -0.01 -9.09
C THR A 105 4.38 -1.30 -9.71
N VAL A 106 4.68 -2.29 -8.88
CA VAL A 106 5.01 -3.67 -9.26
C VAL A 106 3.88 -4.59 -8.81
N PHE A 107 3.17 -5.18 -9.78
CA PHE A 107 2.11 -6.16 -9.54
C PHE A 107 2.66 -7.57 -9.51
N PHE A 108 2.62 -8.21 -8.35
CA PHE A 108 3.04 -9.60 -8.20
C PHE A 108 1.92 -10.57 -8.53
N SER A 109 2.29 -11.71 -9.11
CA SER A 109 1.35 -12.80 -9.42
C SER A 109 1.08 -13.67 -8.21
N GLY A 110 -0.15 -14.18 -8.13
CA GLY A 110 -0.62 -15.01 -7.02
C GLY A 110 -1.22 -14.17 -5.88
N CYS A 111 -2.07 -14.81 -5.10
CA CYS A 111 -2.68 -14.20 -3.92
C CYS A 111 -3.01 -15.27 -2.88
N ASN A 112 -2.71 -15.02 -1.61
CA ASN A 112 -3.02 -15.93 -0.52
C ASN A 112 -4.48 -15.82 -0.03
N LEU A 113 -5.23 -14.76 -0.41
CA LEU A 113 -6.61 -14.57 0.04
C LEU A 113 -7.64 -15.13 -0.93
N GLY A 114 -7.53 -14.85 -2.25
CA GLY A 114 -8.38 -15.45 -3.28
C GLY A 114 -9.83 -14.94 -3.27
N CYS A 115 -10.05 -13.63 -3.08
CA CYS A 115 -11.38 -13.01 -3.10
C CYS A 115 -12.10 -13.27 -4.43
N ILE A 116 -13.38 -13.65 -4.39
CA ILE A 116 -14.19 -13.94 -5.58
C ILE A 116 -14.47 -12.68 -6.41
N PHE A 117 -14.41 -11.49 -5.80
CA PHE A 117 -14.62 -10.18 -6.45
C PHE A 117 -13.30 -9.45 -6.78
N CYS A 118 -12.18 -10.17 -6.87
CA CYS A 118 -10.88 -9.57 -7.11
C CYS A 118 -10.81 -8.95 -8.52
N GLN A 119 -10.63 -7.63 -8.60
CA GLN A 119 -10.44 -6.92 -9.88
C GLN A 119 -9.17 -7.41 -10.59
N ASN A 120 -8.13 -7.75 -9.83
CA ASN A 120 -6.87 -8.29 -10.34
C ASN A 120 -6.93 -9.83 -10.50
N HIS A 121 -8.10 -10.41 -10.78
CA HIS A 121 -8.31 -11.86 -10.81
C HIS A 121 -7.31 -12.59 -11.72
N ASN A 122 -6.98 -12.02 -12.88
CA ASN A 122 -6.07 -12.62 -13.86
C ASN A 122 -4.70 -12.94 -13.27
N ILE A 123 -4.17 -12.06 -12.42
CA ILE A 123 -2.88 -12.25 -11.76
C ILE A 123 -3.02 -12.93 -10.40
N ALA A 124 -4.13 -12.74 -9.69
CA ALA A 124 -4.38 -13.34 -8.38
C ALA A 124 -4.39 -14.89 -8.42
N THR A 125 -4.80 -15.46 -9.55
CA THR A 125 -4.76 -16.93 -9.77
C THR A 125 -3.34 -17.50 -9.93
N GLY A 126 -2.32 -16.64 -10.04
CA GLY A 126 -0.93 -17.04 -10.25
C GLY A 126 -0.59 -17.50 -11.68
N LYS A 127 -1.54 -17.49 -12.61
CA LYS A 127 -1.36 -17.97 -14.00
C LYS A 127 -0.62 -16.97 -14.88
N ALA A 128 -0.92 -15.67 -14.74
CA ALA A 128 -0.29 -14.60 -15.50
C ALA A 128 1.03 -14.13 -14.83
N GLY A 129 1.90 -13.48 -15.62
CA GLY A 129 3.16 -12.91 -15.17
C GLY A 129 4.39 -13.69 -15.58
N ILE A 130 5.56 -13.08 -15.36
CA ILE A 130 6.87 -13.55 -15.80
C ILE A 130 7.73 -13.80 -14.57
N GLU A 131 8.47 -14.90 -14.54
CA GLU A 131 9.44 -15.20 -13.49
C GLU A 131 10.67 -14.32 -13.63
N ILE A 132 11.12 -13.73 -12.52
CA ILE A 132 12.29 -12.86 -12.48
C ILE A 132 13.20 -13.21 -11.30
N SER A 133 14.47 -12.83 -11.40
CA SER A 133 15.43 -12.94 -10.30
C SER A 133 15.27 -11.79 -9.29
N ILE A 134 15.90 -11.94 -8.13
CA ILE A 134 15.96 -10.88 -7.10
C ILE A 134 16.70 -9.64 -7.66
N GLU A 135 17.75 -9.86 -8.45
CA GLU A 135 18.55 -8.83 -9.11
C GLU A 135 17.67 -8.04 -10.09
N ARG A 136 16.88 -8.76 -10.93
CA ARG A 136 15.96 -8.10 -11.87
C ARG A 136 14.91 -7.27 -11.16
N LEU A 137 14.36 -7.76 -10.05
CA LEU A 137 13.42 -6.98 -9.25
C LEU A 137 14.07 -5.71 -8.67
N ALA A 138 15.32 -5.77 -8.23
CA ALA A 138 16.06 -4.59 -7.77
C ALA A 138 16.28 -3.56 -8.89
N GLU A 139 16.62 -4.02 -10.10
CA GLU A 139 16.73 -3.16 -11.30
C GLU A 139 15.39 -2.50 -11.65
N ILE A 140 14.28 -3.23 -11.60
CA ILE A 140 12.94 -2.69 -11.84
C ILE A 140 12.64 -1.52 -10.89
N PHE A 141 13.01 -1.60 -9.62
CA PHE A 141 12.82 -0.51 -8.67
C PHE A 141 13.60 0.74 -9.07
N LEU A 142 14.84 0.58 -9.54
CA LEU A 142 15.66 1.69 -10.01
C LEU A 142 15.12 2.28 -11.32
N GLU A 143 14.70 1.44 -12.27
CA GLU A 143 14.06 1.88 -13.51
C GLU A 143 12.77 2.69 -13.27
N LEU A 144 11.96 2.31 -12.27
CA LEU A 144 10.78 3.06 -11.88
C LEU A 144 11.15 4.42 -11.24
N GLN A 145 12.23 4.46 -10.44
CA GLN A 145 12.77 5.71 -9.91
C GLN A 145 13.27 6.62 -11.04
N GLU A 146 13.99 6.10 -12.02
CA GLU A 146 14.46 6.85 -13.20
C GLU A 146 13.30 7.40 -14.05
N LYS A 147 12.16 6.68 -14.10
CA LYS A 147 10.94 7.16 -14.75
C LYS A 147 10.23 8.28 -13.97
N GLY A 148 10.74 8.67 -12.81
CA GLY A 148 10.19 9.75 -12.01
C GLY A 148 9.02 9.34 -11.10
N ALA A 149 8.90 8.07 -10.74
CA ALA A 149 7.89 7.61 -9.78
C ALA A 149 7.99 8.35 -8.44
N ASN A 150 6.87 8.58 -7.77
CA ASN A 150 6.84 9.19 -6.43
C ASN A 150 7.23 8.21 -5.32
N ASN A 151 7.11 6.92 -5.57
CA ASN A 151 7.41 5.82 -4.64
C ASN A 151 7.56 4.50 -5.41
N ILE A 152 7.99 3.43 -4.71
CA ILE A 152 7.94 2.06 -5.21
C ILE A 152 6.81 1.32 -4.51
N ASN A 153 5.78 0.90 -5.24
CA ASN A 153 4.57 0.29 -4.71
C ASN A 153 4.54 -1.22 -5.01
N LEU A 154 4.53 -2.02 -3.96
CA LEU A 154 4.59 -3.48 -3.99
C LEU A 154 3.18 -4.05 -3.80
N VAL A 155 2.50 -4.39 -4.90
CA VAL A 155 1.10 -4.86 -4.86
C VAL A 155 1.05 -6.38 -4.71
N THR A 156 0.48 -6.85 -3.59
CA THR A 156 0.29 -8.27 -3.27
C THR A 156 1.61 -9.06 -3.18
N ALA A 157 2.61 -8.50 -2.51
CA ALA A 157 3.94 -9.10 -2.39
C ALA A 157 4.11 -10.11 -1.23
N GLY A 158 3.08 -10.36 -0.40
CA GLY A 158 3.17 -11.09 0.87
C GLY A 158 3.79 -12.48 0.80
N HIS A 159 3.54 -13.18 -0.29
CA HIS A 159 4.09 -14.52 -0.52
C HIS A 159 5.52 -14.52 -1.09
N PHE A 160 6.11 -13.32 -1.35
CA PHE A 160 7.48 -13.12 -1.80
C PHE A 160 8.31 -12.23 -0.87
N VAL A 161 7.85 -11.95 0.36
CA VAL A 161 8.54 -11.04 1.30
C VAL A 161 10.03 -11.30 1.46
N PRO A 162 10.54 -12.53 1.62
CA PRO A 162 11.98 -12.74 1.74
C PRO A 162 12.78 -12.31 0.52
N GLN A 163 12.24 -12.53 -0.69
CA GLN A 163 12.86 -12.14 -1.96
C GLN A 163 12.78 -10.62 -2.17
N VAL A 164 11.62 -10.01 -1.86
CA VAL A 164 11.39 -8.57 -1.93
C VAL A 164 12.36 -7.82 -1.03
N VAL A 165 12.56 -8.27 0.21
CA VAL A 165 13.56 -7.70 1.12
C VAL A 165 14.98 -7.81 0.53
N GLY A 166 15.29 -8.93 -0.13
CA GLY A 166 16.55 -9.08 -0.85
C GLY A 166 16.74 -8.04 -1.95
N ALA A 167 15.71 -7.84 -2.79
CA ALA A 167 15.72 -6.88 -3.88
C ALA A 167 15.78 -5.42 -3.37
N LEU A 168 15.00 -5.07 -2.35
CA LEU A 168 15.05 -3.74 -1.73
C LEU A 168 16.42 -3.42 -1.14
N LYS A 169 17.05 -4.40 -0.47
CA LYS A 169 18.40 -4.23 0.05
C LYS A 169 19.42 -3.95 -1.07
N MET A 170 19.33 -4.68 -2.18
CA MET A 170 20.19 -4.47 -3.35
C MET A 170 19.95 -3.11 -4.00
N ALA A 171 18.69 -2.75 -4.23
CA ALA A 171 18.33 -1.48 -4.84
C ALA A 171 18.75 -0.28 -3.96
N LYS A 172 18.56 -0.33 -2.64
CA LYS A 172 19.02 0.72 -1.71
C LYS A 172 20.55 0.87 -1.75
N GLN A 173 21.32 -0.22 -1.90
CA GLN A 173 22.77 -0.16 -2.08
C GLN A 173 23.19 0.47 -3.42
N GLN A 174 22.34 0.42 -4.44
CA GLN A 174 22.53 0.98 -5.77
C GLN A 174 21.89 2.38 -5.94
N GLY A 175 21.38 2.99 -4.86
CA GLY A 175 20.89 4.36 -4.88
C GLY A 175 19.37 4.51 -4.94
N LEU A 176 18.58 3.49 -4.61
CA LEU A 176 17.15 3.67 -4.40
C LEU A 176 16.90 4.55 -3.18
N TYR A 177 16.25 5.70 -3.39
CA TYR A 177 15.92 6.69 -2.35
C TYR A 177 14.42 6.93 -2.18
N LEU A 178 13.60 6.46 -3.12
CA LEU A 178 12.15 6.62 -3.05
C LEU A 178 11.55 5.87 -1.86
N PRO A 179 10.47 6.39 -1.24
CA PRO A 179 9.73 5.66 -0.23
C PRO A 179 9.13 4.38 -0.84
N VAL A 180 9.05 3.33 -0.03
CA VAL A 180 8.50 2.04 -0.41
C VAL A 180 7.10 1.90 0.18
N VAL A 181 6.14 1.63 -0.70
CA VAL A 181 4.73 1.36 -0.38
C VAL A 181 4.49 -0.15 -0.43
N TYR A 182 3.85 -0.70 0.59
CA TYR A 182 3.43 -2.10 0.65
C TYR A 182 1.91 -2.21 0.62
N ASN A 183 1.36 -2.62 -0.53
CA ASN A 183 -0.06 -2.69 -0.82
C ASN A 183 -0.55 -4.12 -0.66
N THR A 184 -1.40 -4.38 0.33
CA THR A 184 -1.76 -5.73 0.76
C THR A 184 -3.23 -5.88 1.16
N SER A 185 -3.75 -7.09 1.01
CA SER A 185 -5.07 -7.48 1.54
C SER A 185 -5.12 -7.59 3.07
N SER A 186 -4.02 -7.35 3.77
CA SER A 186 -3.84 -7.54 5.21
C SER A 186 -3.92 -9.00 5.72
N TYR A 187 -4.16 -9.98 4.87
CA TYR A 187 -4.15 -11.38 5.28
C TYR A 187 -2.70 -11.89 5.39
N GLU A 188 -1.99 -11.34 6.39
CA GLU A 188 -0.55 -11.47 6.60
C GLU A 188 -0.23 -12.00 8.00
N LYS A 189 0.93 -12.63 8.15
CA LYS A 189 1.49 -12.98 9.46
C LYS A 189 2.38 -11.87 9.98
N VAL A 190 2.25 -11.56 11.26
CA VAL A 190 3.09 -10.54 11.95
C VAL A 190 4.57 -10.85 11.82
N GLU A 191 4.97 -12.11 11.92
CA GLU A 191 6.36 -12.55 11.78
C GLU A 191 6.93 -12.26 10.39
N THR A 192 6.11 -12.41 9.36
CA THR A 192 6.51 -12.10 7.97
C THR A 192 6.60 -10.60 7.76
N LEU A 193 5.66 -9.81 8.29
CA LEU A 193 5.70 -8.36 8.23
C LEU A 193 6.94 -7.77 8.93
N ARG A 194 7.41 -8.37 10.03
CA ARG A 194 8.64 -7.95 10.70
C ARG A 194 9.89 -8.04 9.84
N LEU A 195 9.88 -8.86 8.78
CA LEU A 195 10.98 -8.90 7.81
C LEU A 195 11.06 -7.62 6.95
N LEU A 196 9.94 -6.89 6.84
CA LEU A 196 9.82 -5.63 6.07
C LEU A 196 10.23 -4.40 6.90
N GLU A 197 10.41 -4.53 8.21
CA GLU A 197 10.76 -3.41 9.11
C GLU A 197 12.05 -2.72 8.64
N GLY A 198 11.99 -1.37 8.46
CA GLY A 198 13.09 -0.56 7.93
C GLY A 198 13.27 -0.60 6.41
N TYR A 199 12.46 -1.37 5.69
CA TYR A 199 12.43 -1.39 4.22
C TYR A 199 11.19 -0.73 3.64
N VAL A 200 10.06 -0.80 4.33
CA VAL A 200 8.77 -0.21 3.95
C VAL A 200 8.54 1.07 4.75
N ASP A 201 8.10 2.12 4.06
CA ASP A 201 7.83 3.43 4.62
C ASP A 201 6.33 3.69 4.74
N ILE A 202 5.53 3.17 3.81
CA ILE A 202 4.08 3.37 3.74
C ILE A 202 3.39 2.02 3.58
N TYR A 203 2.38 1.77 4.42
CA TYR A 203 1.52 0.61 4.27
C TYR A 203 0.15 1.01 3.72
N LEU A 204 -0.33 0.27 2.69
CA LEU A 204 -1.70 0.35 2.15
C LEU A 204 -2.43 -0.97 2.41
N PRO A 205 -2.79 -1.28 3.66
CA PRO A 205 -3.56 -2.47 3.99
C PRO A 205 -5.03 -2.29 3.66
N ASP A 206 -5.68 -3.32 3.12
CA ASP A 206 -7.14 -3.38 3.11
C ASP A 206 -7.65 -3.96 4.43
N LEU A 207 -8.72 -3.41 5.02
CA LEU A 207 -9.54 -4.09 6.00
C LEU A 207 -10.92 -4.34 5.38
N LYS A 208 -11.12 -5.57 4.87
CA LYS A 208 -12.26 -5.89 4.02
C LYS A 208 -13.52 -6.23 4.82
N TYR A 209 -13.36 -6.92 5.97
CA TYR A 209 -14.45 -7.48 6.76
C TYR A 209 -14.13 -7.50 8.24
N VAL A 210 -15.17 -7.42 9.07
CA VAL A 210 -15.16 -7.84 10.48
C VAL A 210 -15.88 -9.19 10.63
N ASP A 211 -16.89 -9.45 9.81
CA ASP A 211 -17.71 -10.64 9.89
C ASP A 211 -17.01 -11.87 9.29
N SER A 212 -16.87 -12.93 10.10
CA SER A 212 -16.23 -14.18 9.70
C SER A 212 -17.04 -14.97 8.67
N ALA A 213 -18.38 -14.84 8.67
CA ALA A 213 -19.22 -15.51 7.68
C ALA A 213 -19.06 -14.84 6.30
N ILE A 214 -19.01 -13.50 6.26
CA ILE A 214 -18.78 -12.73 5.03
C ILE A 214 -17.39 -13.03 4.48
N SER A 215 -16.35 -12.97 5.32
CA SER A 215 -14.97 -13.23 4.90
C SER A 215 -14.75 -14.68 4.47
N SER A 216 -15.39 -15.63 5.11
CA SER A 216 -15.37 -17.04 4.68
C SER A 216 -16.04 -17.22 3.33
N ARG A 217 -17.21 -16.58 3.12
CA ARG A 217 -18.01 -16.70 1.90
C ARG A 217 -17.31 -16.06 0.68
N TYR A 218 -16.72 -14.87 0.83
CA TYR A 218 -16.19 -14.11 -0.31
C TYR A 218 -14.68 -14.16 -0.46
N SER A 219 -13.94 -14.61 0.56
CA SER A 219 -12.47 -14.65 0.54
C SER A 219 -11.88 -15.93 1.13
N HIS A 220 -12.72 -16.95 1.41
CA HIS A 220 -12.30 -18.25 1.92
C HIS A 220 -11.39 -18.17 3.17
N ALA A 221 -11.62 -17.18 4.04
CA ALA A 221 -10.79 -16.89 5.21
C ALA A 221 -11.67 -16.49 6.41
N ALA A 222 -12.17 -17.47 7.16
CA ALA A 222 -13.00 -17.21 8.35
C ALA A 222 -12.25 -16.46 9.45
N ASP A 223 -10.93 -16.56 9.47
CA ASP A 223 -10.00 -15.90 10.41
C ASP A 223 -9.47 -14.55 9.88
N TYR A 224 -10.03 -14.03 8.78
CA TYR A 224 -9.53 -12.82 8.12
C TYR A 224 -9.36 -11.64 9.08
N PHE A 225 -10.41 -11.30 9.84
CA PHE A 225 -10.37 -10.14 10.73
C PHE A 225 -9.27 -10.28 11.80
N THR A 226 -9.12 -11.47 12.38
CA THR A 226 -8.10 -11.74 13.39
C THR A 226 -6.69 -11.53 12.82
N CYS A 227 -6.44 -12.05 11.63
CA CYS A 227 -5.14 -11.90 10.96
C CYS A 227 -4.91 -10.45 10.51
N ALA A 228 -5.91 -9.83 9.87
CA ALA A 228 -5.79 -8.49 9.32
C ALA A 228 -5.63 -7.42 10.40
N SER A 229 -6.37 -7.51 11.50
CA SER A 229 -6.25 -6.58 12.63
C SER A 229 -4.87 -6.64 13.29
N ALA A 230 -4.32 -7.84 13.47
CA ALA A 230 -2.97 -8.02 14.01
C ALA A 230 -1.89 -7.51 13.03
N ALA A 231 -2.09 -7.74 11.72
CA ALA A 231 -1.20 -7.26 10.67
C ALA A 231 -1.17 -5.72 10.61
N ILE A 232 -2.34 -5.06 10.63
CA ILE A 232 -2.45 -3.59 10.63
C ILE A 232 -1.79 -3.00 11.88
N ALA A 233 -2.00 -3.60 13.06
CA ALA A 233 -1.36 -3.15 14.29
C ALA A 233 0.17 -3.21 14.20
N GLU A 234 0.72 -4.26 13.60
CA GLU A 234 2.17 -4.38 13.34
C GLU A 234 2.66 -3.33 12.32
N MET A 235 1.90 -3.06 11.25
CA MET A 235 2.22 -2.03 10.27
C MET A 235 2.28 -0.64 10.89
N VAL A 236 1.29 -0.28 11.73
CA VAL A 236 1.27 0.99 12.47
C VAL A 236 2.45 1.07 13.44
N ARG A 237 2.78 -0.03 14.14
CA ARG A 237 3.97 -0.10 15.02
C ARG A 237 5.27 0.21 14.26
N GLN A 238 5.41 -0.29 13.02
CA GLN A 238 6.64 -0.14 12.23
C GLN A 238 6.85 1.27 11.72
N VAL A 239 5.80 1.92 11.23
CA VAL A 239 5.94 3.21 10.55
C VAL A 239 5.46 4.40 11.38
N GLY A 240 4.61 4.18 12.39
CA GLY A 240 4.11 5.24 13.27
C GLY A 240 3.15 6.20 12.58
N GLU A 241 3.17 7.46 13.01
CA GLU A 241 2.25 8.50 12.52
C GLU A 241 2.54 8.90 11.08
N PRO A 242 1.51 9.36 10.32
CA PRO A 242 1.66 9.80 8.94
C PRO A 242 2.54 11.05 8.81
N GLU A 243 3.45 11.02 7.83
CA GLU A 243 4.31 12.14 7.46
C GLU A 243 4.11 12.49 5.98
N PHE A 244 3.98 13.79 5.68
CA PHE A 244 3.73 14.29 4.32
C PHE A 244 4.72 15.38 3.95
N VAL A 245 4.94 15.54 2.62
CA VAL A 245 5.69 16.65 2.05
C VAL A 245 4.99 17.18 0.80
N PHE A 246 5.14 18.47 0.50
CA PHE A 246 4.78 19.00 -0.79
C PHE A 246 5.96 18.88 -1.76
N GLU A 247 5.71 18.33 -2.94
CA GLU A 247 6.71 18.21 -4.00
C GLU A 247 6.13 18.73 -5.32
N ARG A 248 6.95 19.47 -6.08
CA ARG A 248 6.61 19.84 -7.46
C ARG A 248 6.87 18.68 -8.38
N ALA A 249 6.00 18.48 -9.37
CA ALA A 249 6.30 17.57 -10.47
C ALA A 249 7.63 17.99 -11.10
N ALA A 250 8.55 17.05 -11.27
CA ALA A 250 9.81 17.30 -11.95
C ALA A 250 9.52 17.82 -13.37
N GLY A 251 9.77 19.09 -13.62
CA GLY A 251 9.67 19.67 -14.96
C GLY A 251 10.64 18.95 -15.89
N LYS A 252 10.29 18.86 -17.18
CA LYS A 252 11.12 18.25 -18.23
C LYS A 252 12.42 19.02 -18.54
N GLU A 253 12.81 20.00 -17.72
CA GLU A 253 14.03 20.77 -17.89
C GLU A 253 15.00 20.45 -16.74
N GLY A 254 16.18 19.95 -17.15
CA GLY A 254 17.22 19.48 -16.26
C GLY A 254 17.64 20.53 -15.23
N SER A 255 17.58 20.13 -13.98
CA SER A 255 18.31 20.77 -12.90
C SER A 255 19.11 19.70 -12.14
N SER A 256 20.40 19.96 -12.09
CA SER A 256 21.46 19.15 -11.51
C SER A 256 21.20 18.75 -10.05
N VAL A 257 21.51 17.49 -9.77
CA VAL A 257 21.29 16.75 -8.52
C VAL A 257 22.00 17.32 -7.28
N GLU A 258 22.88 18.28 -7.43
CA GLU A 258 23.73 18.82 -6.33
C GLU A 258 23.02 19.81 -5.39
N PHE A 259 21.88 20.40 -5.81
CA PHE A 259 21.20 21.45 -5.01
C PHE A 259 20.29 20.88 -3.91
N LEU A 260 20.00 19.58 -3.91
CA LEU A 260 18.92 18.96 -3.13
C LEU A 260 19.29 18.53 -1.69
N ALA A 261 20.55 18.40 -1.33
CA ALA A 261 20.94 17.85 -0.04
C ALA A 261 20.81 18.85 1.12
N ASP A 262 21.21 20.11 0.91
CA ASP A 262 21.18 21.13 1.97
C ASP A 262 19.80 21.78 2.15
N GLU A 263 19.01 21.93 1.07
CA GLU A 263 17.62 22.36 1.18
C GLU A 263 16.73 21.30 1.82
N LYS A 264 16.90 20.02 1.50
CA LYS A 264 16.18 18.92 2.17
C LYS A 264 16.37 18.92 3.68
N LYS A 265 17.56 19.23 4.16
CA LYS A 265 17.84 19.29 5.60
C LYS A 265 17.13 20.48 6.26
N LYS A 266 17.08 21.63 5.62
CA LYS A 266 16.36 22.82 6.11
C LYS A 266 14.84 22.64 6.07
N ILE A 267 14.31 21.97 5.04
CA ILE A 267 12.89 21.67 4.89
C ILE A 267 12.44 20.65 5.95
N LEU A 268 13.22 19.59 6.23
CA LEU A 268 12.94 18.62 7.29
C LEU A 268 12.94 19.24 8.69
N GLU A 269 13.81 20.21 8.96
CA GLU A 269 13.85 20.92 10.25
C GLU A 269 12.68 21.89 10.45
N GLN A 270 12.07 22.41 9.38
CA GLN A 270 10.89 23.27 9.44
C GLN A 270 9.55 22.51 9.46
N GLN A 271 9.51 21.24 9.04
CA GLN A 271 8.28 20.46 8.84
C GLN A 271 7.73 19.76 10.08
N ASN A 272 8.43 19.76 11.21
CA ASN A 272 8.02 19.07 12.44
C ASN A 272 6.77 19.64 13.14
N ASN A 273 6.05 20.64 12.55
CA ASN A 273 4.87 21.26 13.16
C ASN A 273 3.80 21.68 12.14
N MET A 274 3.64 20.99 11.01
CA MET A 274 2.67 21.46 10.01
C MET A 274 1.28 20.85 10.20
N ILE A 275 0.37 21.64 10.75
CA ILE A 275 -1.08 21.53 10.52
C ILE A 275 -1.33 22.19 9.16
N PHE A 276 -1.65 21.40 8.12
CA PHE A 276 -1.96 21.97 6.80
C PHE A 276 -3.29 22.72 6.85
N ASP A 277 -3.27 24.03 6.60
CA ASP A 277 -4.47 24.81 6.34
C ASP A 277 -4.99 24.47 4.92
N ALA A 278 -6.31 24.34 4.77
CA ALA A 278 -6.93 24.09 3.47
C ALA A 278 -6.62 25.18 2.44
N ALA A 279 -6.40 26.42 2.87
CA ALA A 279 -6.00 27.52 2.02
C ALA A 279 -4.56 27.33 1.51
N GLU A 280 -3.63 26.95 2.36
CA GLU A 280 -2.23 26.64 1.99
C GLU A 280 -2.18 25.45 1.02
N TYR A 281 -2.97 24.40 1.28
CA TYR A 281 -3.05 23.28 0.36
C TYR A 281 -3.56 23.70 -1.02
N GLN A 282 -4.61 24.54 -1.08
CA GLN A 282 -5.18 24.99 -2.34
C GLN A 282 -4.17 25.84 -3.12
N GLU A 283 -3.50 26.79 -2.46
CA GLU A 283 -2.48 27.66 -3.06
C GLU A 283 -1.33 26.82 -3.65
N ARG A 284 -0.80 25.84 -2.90
CA ARG A 284 0.29 24.97 -3.35
C ARG A 284 -0.14 24.05 -4.48
N SER A 285 -1.35 23.51 -4.41
CA SER A 285 -1.93 22.67 -5.49
C SER A 285 -2.11 23.48 -6.78
N GLU A 286 -2.57 24.74 -6.68
CA GLU A 286 -2.67 25.67 -7.82
C GLU A 286 -1.29 26.03 -8.38
N ALA A 287 -0.25 26.06 -7.53
CA ALA A 287 1.15 26.22 -7.93
C ALA A 287 1.78 24.95 -8.53
N GLY A 288 1.02 23.85 -8.69
CA GLY A 288 1.49 22.59 -9.27
C GLY A 288 2.26 21.69 -8.32
N GLU A 289 2.11 21.88 -7.00
CA GLU A 289 2.68 20.99 -6.00
C GLU A 289 1.71 19.86 -5.64
N SER A 290 2.24 18.68 -5.37
CA SER A 290 1.49 17.52 -4.84
C SER A 290 1.84 17.28 -3.39
N LEU A 291 0.84 17.05 -2.54
CA LEU A 291 1.06 16.57 -1.19
C LEU A 291 1.30 15.05 -1.23
N LEU A 292 2.52 14.63 -0.93
CA LEU A 292 2.93 13.22 -0.98
C LEU A 292 3.17 12.67 0.42
N MET A 293 2.64 11.49 0.69
CA MET A 293 2.95 10.75 1.91
C MET A 293 4.37 10.19 1.83
N LYS A 294 5.15 10.36 2.89
CA LYS A 294 6.50 9.79 3.00
C LYS A 294 6.54 8.61 3.97
N LYS A 295 5.61 8.58 4.92
CA LYS A 295 5.54 7.53 5.93
C LYS A 295 4.13 7.43 6.50
N GLY A 296 3.70 6.24 6.89
CA GLY A 296 2.42 6.06 7.57
C GLY A 296 1.60 4.89 7.05
N VAL A 297 0.34 4.83 7.49
CA VAL A 297 -0.60 3.77 7.13
C VAL A 297 -1.89 4.40 6.59
N ILE A 298 -2.34 3.94 5.42
CA ILE A 298 -3.67 4.24 4.87
C ILE A 298 -4.43 2.92 4.81
N VAL A 299 -5.40 2.73 5.69
CA VAL A 299 -6.25 1.53 5.65
C VAL A 299 -7.38 1.74 4.66
N ARG A 300 -7.48 0.84 3.67
CA ARG A 300 -8.51 0.90 2.64
C ARG A 300 -9.67 -0.01 2.98
N HIS A 301 -10.87 0.48 2.78
CA HIS A 301 -12.10 -0.29 2.91
C HIS A 301 -12.96 -0.16 1.66
N LEU A 302 -13.14 -1.27 0.94
CA LEU A 302 -14.05 -1.35 -0.20
C LEU A 302 -15.47 -1.63 0.29
N VAL A 303 -16.37 -0.68 0.08
CA VAL A 303 -17.80 -0.91 0.32
C VAL A 303 -18.33 -1.89 -0.71
N MET A 304 -19.04 -2.92 -0.23
CA MET A 304 -19.62 -3.97 -1.09
C MET A 304 -21.14 -4.00 -0.97
N PRO A 305 -21.85 -4.44 -2.02
CA PRO A 305 -23.30 -4.58 -1.99
C PRO A 305 -23.74 -5.45 -0.80
N ASP A 306 -24.83 -5.07 -0.15
CA ASP A 306 -25.44 -5.76 1.00
C ASP A 306 -24.52 -5.94 2.24
N CYS A 307 -23.36 -5.21 2.29
CA CYS A 307 -22.39 -5.31 3.38
C CYS A 307 -22.28 -4.01 4.22
N VAL A 308 -23.27 -3.12 4.17
CA VAL A 308 -23.26 -1.81 4.85
C VAL A 308 -22.97 -1.95 6.34
N GLU A 309 -23.64 -2.86 7.04
CA GLU A 309 -23.47 -3.01 8.50
C GLU A 309 -22.09 -3.59 8.85
N ASP A 310 -21.51 -4.43 8.02
CA ASP A 310 -20.13 -4.87 8.22
C ASP A 310 -19.12 -3.75 7.93
N SER A 311 -19.36 -2.95 6.89
CA SER A 311 -18.57 -1.74 6.58
C SER A 311 -18.57 -0.75 7.76
N LYS A 312 -19.73 -0.50 8.39
CA LYS A 312 -19.81 0.33 9.59
C LYS A 312 -19.00 -0.25 10.76
N ARG A 313 -19.01 -1.59 10.94
CA ARG A 313 -18.18 -2.25 11.96
C ARG A 313 -16.69 -2.07 11.68
N VAL A 314 -16.27 -2.17 10.40
CA VAL A 314 -14.88 -1.90 9.98
C VAL A 314 -14.46 -0.48 10.33
N ILE A 315 -15.24 0.52 9.91
CA ILE A 315 -14.97 1.94 10.20
C ILE A 315 -14.91 2.22 11.70
N SER A 316 -15.90 1.70 12.44
CA SER A 316 -15.95 1.83 13.91
C SER A 316 -14.71 1.23 14.59
N TYR A 317 -14.26 0.05 14.13
CA TYR A 317 -13.04 -0.59 14.64
C TYR A 317 -11.80 0.28 14.39
N LEU A 318 -11.61 0.75 13.16
CA LEU A 318 -10.45 1.55 12.77
C LEU A 318 -10.37 2.86 13.56
N LEU A 319 -11.48 3.60 13.63
CA LEU A 319 -11.53 4.87 14.36
C LEU A 319 -11.33 4.69 15.87
N LYS A 320 -11.94 3.68 16.48
CA LYS A 320 -11.78 3.41 17.92
C LYS A 320 -10.39 2.92 18.29
N THR A 321 -9.73 2.18 17.38
CA THR A 321 -8.42 1.57 17.66
C THR A 321 -7.27 2.53 17.40
N TYR A 322 -7.33 3.28 16.29
CA TYR A 322 -6.19 4.06 15.82
C TYR A 322 -6.43 5.58 15.80
N GLY A 323 -7.71 6.04 15.75
CA GLY A 323 -8.00 7.47 15.68
C GLY A 323 -7.26 8.16 14.54
N GLY A 324 -6.55 9.26 14.86
CA GLY A 324 -5.77 10.05 13.90
C GLY A 324 -4.41 9.45 13.52
N GLN A 325 -4.02 8.28 14.05
CA GLN A 325 -2.72 7.65 13.74
C GLN A 325 -2.64 7.04 12.33
N ILE A 326 -3.80 6.86 11.67
CA ILE A 326 -3.91 6.31 10.33
C ILE A 326 -4.82 7.17 9.47
N PHE A 327 -4.70 6.98 8.15
CA PHE A 327 -5.74 7.43 7.21
C PHE A 327 -6.67 6.27 6.88
N ILE A 328 -7.94 6.58 6.61
CA ILE A 328 -8.95 5.60 6.18
C ILE A 328 -9.43 6.00 4.79
N SER A 329 -9.29 5.09 3.82
CA SER A 329 -9.80 5.28 2.45
C SER A 329 -11.07 4.45 2.25
N ILE A 330 -12.22 5.13 2.13
CA ILE A 330 -13.52 4.50 1.88
C ILE A 330 -13.76 4.48 0.37
N MET A 331 -13.73 3.28 -0.22
CA MET A 331 -13.73 3.09 -1.67
C MET A 331 -15.10 2.69 -2.21
N ASN A 332 -15.53 3.34 -3.31
CA ASN A 332 -16.76 3.06 -4.04
C ASN A 332 -16.49 2.44 -5.43
N GLN A 333 -15.45 1.64 -5.55
CA GLN A 333 -15.04 1.09 -6.85
C GLN A 333 -15.37 -0.40 -7.02
N TYR A 334 -16.40 -0.90 -6.29
CA TYR A 334 -16.85 -2.28 -6.47
C TYR A 334 -17.44 -2.45 -7.88
N THR A 335 -16.89 -3.42 -8.64
CA THR A 335 -17.38 -3.78 -9.97
C THR A 335 -17.80 -5.24 -9.97
N PRO A 336 -19.05 -5.57 -10.36
CA PRO A 336 -19.50 -6.96 -10.46
C PRO A 336 -18.73 -7.66 -11.59
N LEU A 337 -18.06 -8.77 -11.24
CA LEU A 337 -17.25 -9.55 -12.17
C LEU A 337 -17.97 -10.86 -12.55
N PRO A 338 -17.62 -11.48 -13.70
CA PRO A 338 -18.26 -12.72 -14.14
C PRO A 338 -18.25 -13.84 -13.10
N GLN A 339 -17.20 -13.95 -12.29
CA GLN A 339 -17.08 -14.94 -11.22
C GLN A 339 -18.02 -14.67 -10.02
N CYS A 340 -18.61 -13.47 -9.92
CA CYS A 340 -19.59 -13.14 -8.89
C CYS A 340 -21.01 -13.59 -9.24
N ARG A 341 -21.26 -14.19 -10.42
CA ARG A 341 -22.61 -14.57 -10.87
C ARG A 341 -23.31 -15.60 -9.97
N GLU A 342 -22.56 -16.42 -9.26
CA GLU A 342 -23.10 -17.37 -8.27
C GLU A 342 -23.51 -16.72 -6.94
N TYR A 343 -23.24 -15.40 -6.81
CA TYR A 343 -23.54 -14.58 -5.64
C TYR A 343 -24.45 -13.42 -6.08
N PRO A 344 -25.80 -13.62 -6.05
CA PRO A 344 -26.74 -12.62 -6.58
C PRO A 344 -26.56 -11.23 -5.98
N GLU A 345 -26.23 -11.15 -4.68
CA GLU A 345 -25.94 -9.90 -3.97
C GLU A 345 -24.72 -9.16 -4.54
N LEU A 346 -23.72 -9.88 -5.04
CA LEU A 346 -22.51 -9.32 -5.63
C LEU A 346 -22.62 -9.09 -7.15
N SER A 347 -23.76 -9.42 -7.78
CA SER A 347 -23.96 -9.28 -9.23
C SER A 347 -24.39 -7.87 -9.63
N ARG A 348 -24.40 -6.91 -8.73
CA ARG A 348 -24.74 -5.51 -8.91
C ARG A 348 -23.67 -4.58 -8.35
N ARG A 349 -23.66 -3.33 -8.75
CA ARG A 349 -22.86 -2.29 -8.11
C ARG A 349 -23.42 -1.93 -6.74
N VAL A 350 -22.59 -1.31 -5.90
CA VAL A 350 -23.03 -0.62 -4.68
C VAL A 350 -23.96 0.53 -5.09
N THR A 351 -25.09 0.66 -4.42
CA THR A 351 -25.99 1.80 -4.62
C THR A 351 -25.45 3.04 -3.90
N GLU A 352 -25.83 4.22 -4.38
CA GLU A 352 -25.48 5.50 -3.73
C GLU A 352 -25.91 5.49 -2.25
N ALA A 353 -27.13 5.03 -1.97
CA ALA A 353 -27.64 4.94 -0.60
C ALA A 353 -26.82 4.01 0.31
N GLU A 354 -26.30 2.90 -0.21
CA GLU A 354 -25.43 2.00 0.55
C GLU A 354 -24.07 2.67 0.84
N TYR A 355 -23.51 3.35 -0.14
CA TYR A 355 -22.23 4.04 0.02
C TYR A 355 -22.36 5.23 0.98
N ASP A 356 -23.35 6.08 0.77
CA ASP A 356 -23.64 7.25 1.62
C ASP A 356 -23.87 6.83 3.07
N ALA A 357 -24.60 5.74 3.32
CA ALA A 357 -24.84 5.23 4.67
C ALA A 357 -23.55 4.85 5.42
N VAL A 358 -22.49 4.44 4.71
CA VAL A 358 -21.16 4.16 5.30
C VAL A 358 -20.38 5.45 5.51
N VAL A 359 -20.40 6.36 4.53
CA VAL A 359 -19.73 7.67 4.59
C VAL A 359 -20.33 8.54 5.70
N ASP A 360 -21.65 8.67 5.76
CA ASP A 360 -22.34 9.44 6.80
C ASP A 360 -22.01 8.90 8.19
N TYR A 361 -22.01 7.58 8.34
CA TYR A 361 -21.61 6.94 9.60
C TYR A 361 -20.16 7.25 10.00
N ALA A 362 -19.24 7.27 9.04
CA ALA A 362 -17.84 7.65 9.29
C ALA A 362 -17.74 9.12 9.74
N ILE A 363 -18.51 10.01 9.11
CA ILE A 363 -18.58 11.44 9.47
C ILE A 363 -19.18 11.62 10.86
N GLU A 364 -20.26 10.92 11.18
CA GLU A 364 -20.89 10.94 12.51
C GLU A 364 -19.95 10.47 13.63
N LEU A 365 -19.09 9.48 13.33
CA LEU A 365 -18.06 9.02 14.26
C LEU A 365 -16.86 9.99 14.38
N GLY A 366 -16.78 11.04 13.55
CA GLY A 366 -15.75 12.06 13.60
C GLY A 366 -14.46 11.66 12.91
N ILE A 367 -14.54 11.03 11.73
CA ILE A 367 -13.35 10.77 10.90
C ILE A 367 -12.66 12.10 10.56
N GLU A 368 -11.37 12.22 10.86
CA GLU A 368 -10.54 13.40 10.57
C GLU A 368 -9.57 13.16 9.42
N ASN A 369 -9.00 11.95 9.34
CA ASN A 369 -7.99 11.58 8.37
C ASN A 369 -8.56 10.52 7.42
N GLY A 370 -8.91 10.90 6.20
CA GLY A 370 -9.48 9.92 5.27
C GLY A 370 -9.64 10.42 3.84
N PHE A 371 -9.89 9.45 2.97
CA PHE A 371 -10.23 9.65 1.56
C PHE A 371 -11.61 9.04 1.31
N ILE A 372 -12.47 9.80 0.65
CA ILE A 372 -13.81 9.39 0.25
C ILE A 372 -13.89 9.50 -1.26
N GLN A 373 -14.23 8.42 -1.95
CA GLN A 373 -14.43 8.45 -3.39
C GLN A 373 -15.83 8.94 -3.72
N GLU A 374 -15.93 9.98 -4.56
CA GLU A 374 -17.20 10.55 -5.03
C GLU A 374 -17.43 10.24 -6.51
N GLY A 375 -18.67 9.96 -6.88
CA GLY A 375 -19.10 9.75 -8.26
C GLY A 375 -18.88 8.32 -8.77
N ASP A 376 -19.11 8.12 -10.07
CA ASP A 376 -18.92 6.85 -10.75
C ASP A 376 -17.42 6.56 -10.98
N VAL A 377 -16.77 5.98 -9.97
CA VAL A 377 -15.35 5.60 -9.99
C VAL A 377 -15.12 4.12 -10.27
N ALA A 378 -16.20 3.35 -10.41
CA ALA A 378 -16.15 1.91 -10.68
C ALA A 378 -16.03 1.65 -12.20
N GLU A 379 -14.94 2.09 -12.83
CA GLU A 379 -14.65 1.85 -14.24
C GLU A 379 -13.58 0.76 -14.39
N GLU A 380 -13.78 -0.16 -15.33
CA GLU A 380 -12.79 -1.21 -15.67
C GLU A 380 -11.46 -0.62 -16.18
N SER A 381 -11.50 0.62 -16.70
CA SER A 381 -10.31 1.34 -17.17
C SER A 381 -9.23 1.60 -16.12
N PHE A 382 -9.56 1.47 -14.84
CA PHE A 382 -8.58 1.57 -13.74
C PHE A 382 -7.78 0.29 -13.51
N ILE A 383 -8.20 -0.85 -14.10
CA ILE A 383 -7.48 -2.11 -14.01
C ILE A 383 -6.43 -2.10 -15.13
N PRO A 384 -5.13 -2.14 -14.82
CA PRO A 384 -4.10 -2.14 -15.86
C PRO A 384 -4.10 -3.47 -16.61
N GLU A 385 -3.69 -3.44 -17.86
CA GLU A 385 -3.37 -4.65 -18.61
C GLU A 385 -2.13 -5.31 -17.99
N PHE A 386 -2.22 -6.61 -17.73
CA PHE A 386 -1.12 -7.40 -17.15
C PHE A 386 -0.33 -8.10 -18.26
N ASP A 387 0.29 -7.32 -19.12
CA ASP A 387 0.99 -7.69 -20.34
C ASP A 387 2.49 -7.93 -20.18
N GLY A 388 3.01 -7.81 -18.95
CA GLY A 388 4.45 -7.93 -18.65
C GLY A 388 5.24 -6.64 -18.88
N GLU A 389 4.57 -5.48 -19.08
CA GLU A 389 5.26 -4.19 -19.23
C GLU A 389 6.23 -3.96 -18.06
N GLY A 390 7.46 -3.56 -18.40
CA GLY A 390 8.52 -3.24 -17.43
C GLY A 390 9.14 -4.45 -16.72
N ILE A 391 8.69 -5.69 -16.97
CA ILE A 391 9.24 -6.88 -16.32
C ILE A 391 10.47 -7.41 -17.07
N VAL A 392 10.40 -7.49 -18.39
CA VAL A 392 11.53 -7.92 -19.24
C VAL A 392 12.41 -6.72 -19.59
N ARG A 393 13.73 -6.92 -19.65
CA ARG A 393 14.65 -5.89 -20.14
C ARG A 393 14.38 -5.62 -21.63
N LYS A 394 14.31 -4.32 -22.00
CA LYS A 394 14.10 -3.93 -23.42
C LYS A 394 15.25 -4.33 -24.36
N ASP A 395 16.40 -4.70 -23.84
CA ASP A 395 17.64 -4.92 -24.62
C ASP A 395 17.95 -6.40 -24.90
N VAL A 396 17.07 -7.34 -24.55
CA VAL A 396 17.35 -8.78 -24.73
C VAL A 396 16.76 -9.34 -26.03
N ASP A 397 15.96 -8.56 -26.78
CA ASP A 397 15.38 -8.95 -28.07
C ASP A 397 16.06 -8.23 -29.26
N ARG A 398 17.43 -8.34 -29.37
CA ARG A 398 18.14 -8.07 -30.65
C ARG A 398 19.16 -9.12 -30.95
#